data_6b77eee5e149f8d55615d33c8b16cac7
#
_entry.id   6b77eee5e149f8d55615d33c8b16cac7
#
_cell.length_a   1.000
_cell.length_b   1.000
_cell.length_c   1.000
_cell.angle_alpha   90.00
_cell.angle_beta   90.00
_cell.angle_gamma   90.00
#
_symmetry.space_group_name_H-M   'P 1'
#
loop_
_entity.id
_entity.type
_entity.pdbx_description
1 polymer ?
#
loop_
_entity_poly.entity_id
_entity_poly.type
_entity_poly.pdbx_seq_one_letter_code
_entity_poly.pdbx_strand_id
1 'polypeptide(L)'
;KPKAGLCGFSVSNLRIPNFEEDWEGKENKPDRICSPLQIMLEAPIGAAAFNNEFGRPNILGYFRTFEMTINKNVYGYHKPIMLAGGLGNIRDSHVEKSNVPVGSKLVVLGGPAMLIGLGGGSASSLLSGETELDLDFASVQRDNAEMERRCQEVLDSCWQRGDSNPILFIHDVGAGGLSNAIPELIKDSGHGGFIELREIPNAEAAMSPMEIWCNESQERYVMAIGTTELQ
;
A
#
# COMPACT_ATOMS: atom_id res chain seq x y z
N LYS A 1 -11.85 -12.45 1.34
CA LYS A 1 -12.46 -11.27 1.98
C LYS A 1 -11.67 -10.87 3.23
N PRO A 2 -11.13 -9.65 3.31
CA PRO A 2 -10.50 -9.15 4.53
C PRO A 2 -11.53 -9.07 5.67
N LYS A 3 -11.08 -9.31 6.90
CA LYS A 3 -11.94 -9.35 8.10
C LYS A 3 -11.50 -8.34 9.15
N ALA A 4 -10.21 -8.23 9.37
CA ALA A 4 -9.65 -7.33 10.38
C ALA A 4 -8.20 -6.99 10.06
N GLY A 5 -7.76 -5.83 10.51
CA GLY A 5 -6.39 -5.36 10.43
C GLY A 5 -5.63 -5.53 11.74
N LEU A 6 -4.32 -5.40 11.64
CA LEU A 6 -3.40 -5.19 12.74
C LEU A 6 -2.34 -4.18 12.33
N CYS A 7 -1.83 -3.42 13.29
CA CYS A 7 -0.81 -2.42 13.02
C CYS A 7 0.17 -2.30 14.18
N GLY A 8 1.45 -2.40 13.90
CA GLY A 8 2.51 -2.26 14.89
C GLY A 8 3.49 -1.16 14.54
N PHE A 9 4.02 -0.50 15.56
CA PHE A 9 5.00 0.57 15.41
C PHE A 9 6.24 0.28 16.23
N SER A 10 7.41 0.48 15.62
CA SER A 10 8.71 0.45 16.29
C SER A 10 9.42 1.77 16.04
N VAL A 11 9.78 2.44 17.11
CA VAL A 11 10.41 3.78 17.10
C VAL A 11 11.58 3.85 18.06
N SER A 12 12.38 4.90 17.99
CA SER A 12 13.38 5.22 19.01
C SER A 12 12.72 5.68 20.31
N ASN A 13 13.53 6.03 21.32
CA ASN A 13 13.01 6.49 22.61
C ASN A 13 12.13 7.72 22.49
N LEU A 14 11.10 7.81 23.30
CA LEU A 14 10.03 8.82 23.15
C LEU A 14 10.45 10.22 23.54
N ARG A 15 11.32 10.37 24.55
CA ARG A 15 11.75 11.66 25.12
C ARG A 15 10.54 12.54 25.44
N ILE A 16 9.73 12.05 26.37
CA ILE A 16 8.48 12.73 26.78
C ILE A 16 8.86 14.02 27.53
N PRO A 17 8.44 15.20 27.08
CA PRO A 17 8.79 16.47 27.72
C PRO A 17 8.43 16.49 29.21
N ASN A 18 9.39 16.93 30.05
CA ASN A 18 9.33 16.94 31.51
C ASN A 18 9.30 15.55 32.20
N PHE A 19 9.54 14.49 31.44
CA PHE A 19 9.65 13.09 31.92
C PHE A 19 10.78 12.36 31.22
N GLU A 20 11.81 13.14 30.79
CA GLU A 20 12.99 12.56 30.16
C GLU A 20 13.78 11.77 31.18
N GLU A 21 14.25 10.61 30.79
CA GLU A 21 15.08 9.74 31.62
C GLU A 21 16.56 9.90 31.23
N ASP A 22 17.46 9.83 32.20
CA ASP A 22 18.90 10.00 31.98
C ASP A 22 19.50 9.07 30.93
N TRP A 23 18.92 7.91 30.73
CA TRP A 23 19.34 6.91 29.76
C TRP A 23 18.87 7.18 28.32
N GLU A 24 17.94 8.10 28.09
CA GLU A 24 17.38 8.37 26.76
C GLU A 24 18.37 9.10 25.83
N GLY A 25 19.33 9.83 26.36
CA GLY A 25 20.30 10.60 25.56
C GLY A 25 19.64 11.67 24.68
N LYS A 26 20.44 12.36 23.90
CA LYS A 26 19.94 13.36 22.93
C LYS A 26 19.48 12.66 21.65
N GLU A 27 18.33 13.10 21.12
CA GLU A 27 17.87 12.67 19.82
C GLU A 27 18.81 13.18 18.72
N ASN A 28 19.18 12.29 17.81
CA ASN A 28 20.01 12.61 16.65
C ASN A 28 19.31 12.17 15.37
N LYS A 29 18.28 12.90 14.97
CA LYS A 29 17.52 12.68 13.75
C LYS A 29 17.43 13.98 12.95
N PRO A 30 17.20 13.92 11.62
CA PRO A 30 16.82 15.08 10.83
C PRO A 30 15.49 15.68 11.31
N ASP A 31 15.39 17.01 11.36
CA ASP A 31 14.20 17.72 11.85
C ASP A 31 12.93 17.40 11.03
N ARG A 32 13.08 17.02 9.76
CA ARG A 32 11.99 16.63 8.88
C ARG A 32 11.34 15.30 9.23
N ILE A 33 11.97 14.48 10.05
CA ILE A 33 11.41 13.18 10.49
C ILE A 33 10.59 13.43 11.76
N CYS A 34 9.36 12.92 11.79
CA CYS A 34 8.49 12.99 12.97
C CYS A 34 9.19 12.39 14.20
N SER A 35 8.96 12.99 15.37
CA SER A 35 9.49 12.44 16.62
C SER A 35 8.83 11.10 16.97
N PRO A 36 9.53 10.22 17.70
CA PRO A 36 8.93 8.99 18.21
C PRO A 36 7.65 9.21 19.01
N LEU A 37 7.61 10.28 19.80
CA LEU A 37 6.41 10.66 20.56
C LEU A 37 5.27 11.06 19.66
N GLN A 38 5.51 11.84 18.63
CA GLN A 38 4.46 12.23 17.67
C GLN A 38 3.90 11.00 16.95
N ILE A 39 4.76 10.07 16.53
CA ILE A 39 4.31 8.81 15.92
C ILE A 39 3.46 7.99 16.88
N MET A 40 3.84 7.93 18.17
CA MET A 40 3.04 7.25 19.20
C MET A 40 1.64 7.84 19.33
N LEU A 41 1.53 9.16 19.28
CA LEU A 41 0.26 9.86 19.49
C LEU A 41 -0.66 9.80 18.26
N GLU A 42 -0.12 9.90 17.05
CA GLU A 42 -0.88 10.12 15.83
C GLU A 42 -1.05 8.85 14.96
N ALA A 43 0.00 8.04 14.81
CA ALA A 43 -0.01 6.94 13.86
C ALA A 43 -1.02 5.83 14.18
N PRO A 44 -1.22 5.40 15.45
CA PRO A 44 -2.27 4.43 15.77
C PRO A 44 -3.68 4.97 15.49
N ILE A 45 -3.89 6.28 15.67
CA ILE A 45 -5.18 6.92 15.37
C ILE A 45 -5.42 6.92 13.86
N GLY A 46 -4.43 7.27 13.06
CA GLY A 46 -4.54 7.23 11.60
C GLY A 46 -4.84 5.83 11.08
N ALA A 47 -4.12 4.83 11.58
CA ALA A 47 -4.37 3.43 11.21
C ALA A 47 -5.77 2.96 11.62
N ALA A 48 -6.26 3.34 12.80
CA ALA A 48 -7.61 3.01 13.25
C ALA A 48 -8.68 3.72 12.41
N ALA A 49 -8.49 4.99 12.08
CA ALA A 49 -9.40 5.77 11.26
C ALA A 49 -9.58 5.15 9.86
N PHE A 50 -8.47 4.82 9.18
CA PHE A 50 -8.50 4.13 7.89
C PHE A 50 -9.28 2.82 7.97
N ASN A 51 -8.92 1.97 8.92
CA ASN A 51 -9.55 0.65 9.04
C ASN A 51 -11.04 0.72 9.42
N ASN A 52 -11.44 1.70 10.23
CA ASN A 52 -12.84 1.91 10.58
C ASN A 52 -13.67 2.33 9.36
N GLU A 53 -13.17 3.25 8.56
CA GLU A 53 -13.83 3.70 7.32
C GLU A 53 -13.89 2.59 6.28
N PHE A 54 -12.80 1.86 6.10
CA PHE A 54 -12.75 0.65 5.27
C PHE A 54 -13.72 -0.44 5.77
N GLY A 55 -14.10 -0.40 7.05
CA GLY A 55 -14.97 -1.39 7.67
C GLY A 55 -14.27 -2.69 8.06
N ARG A 56 -12.98 -2.62 8.32
CA ARG A 56 -12.12 -3.75 8.75
C ARG A 56 -11.27 -3.30 9.95
N PRO A 57 -11.85 -3.26 11.14
CA PRO A 57 -11.21 -2.66 12.31
C PRO A 57 -9.88 -3.32 12.67
N ASN A 58 -8.96 -2.54 13.19
CA ASN A 58 -7.77 -3.07 13.83
C ASN A 58 -8.17 -3.79 15.13
N ILE A 59 -7.80 -5.06 15.25
CA ILE A 59 -8.09 -5.88 16.43
C ILE A 59 -6.86 -6.18 17.27
N LEU A 60 -5.68 -5.99 16.70
CA LEU A 60 -4.38 -6.22 17.33
C LEU A 60 -3.38 -5.17 16.87
N GLY A 61 -2.37 -4.98 17.69
CA GLY A 61 -1.24 -4.16 17.37
C GLY A 61 -0.22 -4.12 18.49
N TYR A 62 0.85 -3.40 18.27
CA TYR A 62 1.84 -3.10 19.29
C TYR A 62 2.43 -1.72 19.05
N PHE A 63 2.94 -1.13 20.11
CA PHE A 63 3.86 -0.01 20.04
C PHE A 63 5.09 -0.34 20.89
N ARG A 64 6.29 -0.17 20.36
CA ARG A 64 7.53 -0.40 21.09
C ARG A 64 8.60 0.60 20.72
N THR A 65 9.46 0.87 21.69
CA THR A 65 10.64 1.71 21.56
C THR A 65 11.89 0.87 21.72
N PHE A 66 12.95 1.27 21.04
CA PHE A 66 14.28 0.69 21.25
C PHE A 66 15.36 1.68 20.84
N GLU A 67 16.31 1.88 21.74
CA GLU A 67 17.56 2.57 21.50
C GLU A 67 18.64 1.97 22.38
N MET A 68 19.86 1.79 21.84
CA MET A 68 20.99 1.25 22.59
C MET A 68 22.29 1.86 22.10
N THR A 69 23.17 2.25 23.01
CA THR A 69 24.49 2.74 22.67
C THR A 69 25.53 1.61 22.76
N ILE A 70 26.22 1.35 21.64
CA ILE A 70 27.31 0.38 21.54
C ILE A 70 28.53 1.08 20.96
N ASN A 71 29.66 1.06 21.68
CA ASN A 71 30.92 1.67 21.23
C ASN A 71 30.76 3.13 20.78
N LYS A 72 30.00 3.94 21.51
CA LYS A 72 29.63 5.33 21.21
C LYS A 72 28.68 5.55 20.02
N ASN A 73 28.25 4.53 19.34
CA ASN A 73 27.24 4.61 18.30
C ASN A 73 25.86 4.26 18.88
N VAL A 74 24.88 5.09 18.54
CA VAL A 74 23.49 4.88 18.96
C VAL A 74 22.77 4.08 17.89
N TYR A 75 22.20 2.96 18.28
CA TYR A 75 21.36 2.08 17.45
C TYR A 75 19.92 2.17 17.93
N GLY A 76 18.99 2.38 17.00
CA GLY A 76 17.57 2.48 17.31
C GLY A 76 16.73 2.55 16.04
N TYR A 77 15.41 2.64 16.20
CA TYR A 77 14.49 2.83 15.08
C TYR A 77 14.37 4.33 14.72
N HIS A 78 15.50 4.99 14.42
CA HIS A 78 15.52 6.39 13.98
C HIS A 78 14.80 6.58 12.65
N LYS A 79 14.84 5.59 11.76
CA LYS A 79 13.88 5.39 10.67
C LYS A 79 12.76 4.49 11.21
N PRO A 80 11.59 5.05 11.52
CA PRO A 80 10.51 4.29 12.14
C PRO A 80 10.05 3.14 11.25
N ILE A 81 9.57 2.07 11.88
CA ILE A 81 8.99 0.94 11.19
C ILE A 81 7.51 0.85 11.55
N MET A 82 6.66 0.89 10.54
CA MET A 82 5.27 0.50 10.63
C MET A 82 5.11 -0.91 10.05
N LEU A 83 4.48 -1.79 10.80
CA LEU A 83 4.12 -3.12 10.35
C LEU A 83 2.61 -3.20 10.25
N ALA A 84 2.11 -3.35 9.04
CA ALA A 84 0.70 -3.56 8.78
C ALA A 84 0.45 -5.02 8.41
N GLY A 85 -0.70 -5.52 8.81
CA GLY A 85 -1.12 -6.88 8.51
C GLY A 85 -2.61 -7.05 8.73
N GLY A 86 -3.08 -8.27 8.56
CA GLY A 86 -4.49 -8.56 8.74
C GLY A 86 -4.81 -10.03 8.62
N LEU A 87 -6.08 -10.32 8.72
CA LEU A 87 -6.63 -11.63 8.47
C LEU A 87 -7.86 -11.56 7.57
N GLY A 88 -8.08 -12.60 6.83
CA GLY A 88 -9.23 -12.72 5.94
C GLY A 88 -9.59 -14.17 5.66
N ASN A 89 -10.64 -14.35 4.86
CA ASN A 89 -11.06 -15.65 4.37
C ASN A 89 -10.92 -15.69 2.85
N ILE A 90 -10.52 -16.83 2.33
CA ILE A 90 -10.57 -17.16 0.91
C ILE A 90 -11.32 -18.49 0.75
N ARG A 91 -12.00 -18.69 -0.36
CA ARG A 91 -12.58 -19.98 -0.73
C ARG A 91 -11.52 -20.85 -1.38
N ASP A 92 -11.58 -22.16 -1.18
CA ASP A 92 -10.63 -23.10 -1.80
C ASP A 92 -10.60 -22.97 -3.32
N SER A 93 -11.76 -22.74 -3.95
CA SER A 93 -11.86 -22.51 -5.40
C SER A 93 -11.18 -21.22 -5.91
N HIS A 94 -10.79 -20.32 -5.03
CA HIS A 94 -10.13 -19.06 -5.37
C HIS A 94 -8.66 -19.00 -4.93
N VAL A 95 -8.12 -20.09 -4.39
CA VAL A 95 -6.72 -20.16 -3.93
C VAL A 95 -5.78 -20.21 -5.13
N GLU A 96 -6.12 -21.03 -6.12
CA GLU A 96 -5.33 -21.18 -7.34
C GLU A 96 -5.77 -20.17 -8.40
N LYS A 97 -4.81 -19.69 -9.17
CA LYS A 97 -5.06 -18.78 -10.29
C LYS A 97 -5.81 -19.51 -11.40
N SER A 98 -6.89 -18.91 -11.87
CA SER A 98 -7.59 -19.39 -13.06
C SER A 98 -6.81 -19.05 -14.32
N ASN A 99 -6.94 -19.88 -15.36
CA ASN A 99 -6.39 -19.56 -16.66
C ASN A 99 -7.15 -18.37 -17.28
N VAL A 100 -6.39 -17.40 -17.81
CA VAL A 100 -6.94 -16.22 -18.47
C VAL A 100 -6.96 -16.46 -19.98
N PRO A 101 -8.13 -16.70 -20.61
CA PRO A 101 -8.22 -16.98 -22.04
C PRO A 101 -7.81 -15.77 -22.90
N VAL A 102 -7.34 -16.04 -24.12
CA VAL A 102 -7.11 -14.99 -25.12
C VAL A 102 -8.41 -14.22 -25.37
N GLY A 103 -8.31 -12.90 -25.44
CA GLY A 103 -9.46 -12.01 -25.62
C GLY A 103 -10.10 -11.53 -24.32
N SER A 104 -9.70 -12.07 -23.16
CA SER A 104 -10.09 -11.54 -21.86
C SER A 104 -9.81 -10.03 -21.75
N LYS A 105 -10.62 -9.34 -20.97
CA LYS A 105 -10.47 -7.91 -20.73
C LYS A 105 -9.70 -7.67 -19.44
N LEU A 106 -8.76 -6.72 -19.49
CA LEU A 106 -8.12 -6.17 -18.31
C LEU A 106 -8.96 -5.01 -17.79
N VAL A 107 -9.33 -5.07 -16.53
CA VAL A 107 -10.11 -4.03 -15.84
C VAL A 107 -9.26 -3.48 -14.70
N VAL A 108 -9.09 -2.17 -14.68
CA VAL A 108 -8.50 -1.45 -13.53
C VAL A 108 -9.65 -0.91 -12.69
N LEU A 109 -9.77 -1.40 -11.47
CA LEU A 109 -10.76 -0.98 -10.50
C LEU A 109 -10.09 -0.06 -9.47
N GLY A 110 -10.71 1.07 -9.14
CA GLY A 110 -10.27 1.95 -8.06
C GLY A 110 -10.05 3.39 -8.49
N GLY A 111 -9.17 4.08 -7.76
CA GLY A 111 -8.89 5.50 -7.97
C GLY A 111 -8.09 5.83 -9.23
N PRO A 112 -8.01 7.12 -9.59
CA PRO A 112 -7.23 7.57 -10.74
C PRO A 112 -5.72 7.48 -10.47
N ALA A 113 -4.94 7.52 -11.55
CA ALA A 113 -3.51 7.73 -11.47
C ALA A 113 -3.19 9.13 -10.92
N MET A 114 -2.18 9.22 -10.06
CA MET A 114 -1.68 10.47 -9.45
C MET A 114 -0.15 10.45 -9.41
N LEU A 115 0.48 11.60 -9.21
CA LEU A 115 1.94 11.72 -9.06
C LEU A 115 2.39 11.23 -7.67
N ILE A 116 2.28 9.93 -7.43
CA ILE A 116 2.57 9.27 -6.17
C ILE A 116 3.47 8.06 -6.42
N GLY A 117 4.47 7.86 -5.56
CA GLY A 117 5.31 6.66 -5.58
C GLY A 117 6.22 6.55 -6.80
N LEU A 118 6.48 7.64 -7.49
CA LEU A 118 7.32 7.65 -8.70
C LEU A 118 8.78 7.29 -8.43
N GLY A 119 9.22 7.37 -7.18
CA GLY A 119 10.55 6.90 -6.73
C GLY A 119 10.66 5.38 -6.63
N GLY A 120 9.53 4.67 -6.67
CA GLY A 120 9.45 3.22 -6.52
C GLY A 120 9.97 2.69 -5.19
N GLY A 121 10.05 1.37 -5.06
CA GLY A 121 10.58 0.69 -3.87
C GLY A 121 12.04 1.04 -3.56
N SER A 122 12.79 1.62 -4.49
CA SER A 122 14.16 2.08 -4.27
C SER A 122 14.24 3.22 -3.25
N ALA A 123 13.29 4.17 -3.26
CA ALA A 123 13.27 5.28 -2.32
C ALA A 123 13.10 4.80 -0.86
N SER A 124 12.32 3.75 -0.63
CA SER A 124 12.14 3.17 0.71
C SER A 124 13.38 2.41 1.21
N SER A 125 14.27 1.99 0.33
CA SER A 125 15.47 1.20 0.64
C SER A 125 16.71 2.05 0.92
N LEU A 126 16.68 3.35 0.65
CA LEU A 126 17.79 4.26 0.90
C LEU A 126 17.90 4.63 2.40
N LEU A 127 19.10 4.99 2.81
CA LEU A 127 19.33 5.48 4.18
C LEU A 127 18.65 6.83 4.37
N SER A 128 18.19 7.09 5.60
CA SER A 128 17.56 8.36 5.94
C SER A 128 18.50 9.52 5.68
N GLY A 129 18.12 10.43 4.79
CA GLY A 129 18.88 11.61 4.44
C GLY A 129 19.67 11.53 3.13
N GLU A 130 19.65 10.41 2.42
CA GLU A 130 20.31 10.25 1.12
C GLU A 130 19.43 10.61 -0.08
N THR A 131 18.12 10.76 0.14
CA THR A 131 17.15 11.15 -0.91
C THR A 131 16.99 12.66 -1.01
N GLU A 132 16.74 13.15 -2.23
CA GLU A 132 16.30 14.53 -2.45
C GLU A 132 14.89 14.72 -1.88
N LEU A 133 14.63 15.91 -1.31
CA LEU A 133 13.37 16.26 -0.64
C LEU A 133 12.15 16.06 -1.56
N ASP A 134 12.28 16.44 -2.83
CA ASP A 134 11.20 16.31 -3.81
C ASP A 134 10.83 14.85 -4.08
N LEU A 135 11.83 13.95 -4.08
CA LEU A 135 11.61 12.52 -4.24
C LEU A 135 10.98 11.89 -2.98
N ASP A 136 11.38 12.37 -1.80
CA ASP A 136 10.75 11.97 -0.54
C ASP A 136 9.26 12.34 -0.52
N PHE A 137 8.90 13.55 -0.96
CA PHE A 137 7.50 13.99 -1.07
C PHE A 137 6.71 13.23 -2.14
N ALA A 138 7.33 12.94 -3.29
CA ALA A 138 6.70 12.13 -4.34
C ALA A 138 6.50 10.66 -3.93
N SER A 139 7.17 10.21 -2.89
CA SER A 139 7.04 8.86 -2.33
C SER A 139 5.94 8.75 -1.27
N VAL A 140 5.37 9.88 -0.82
CA VAL A 140 4.26 9.88 0.15
C VAL A 140 3.03 9.27 -0.50
N GLN A 141 2.50 8.22 0.10
CA GLN A 141 1.25 7.60 -0.28
C GLN A 141 0.09 8.32 0.41
N ARG A 142 -0.99 8.56 -0.33
CA ARG A 142 -2.22 9.13 0.21
C ARG A 142 -3.21 7.99 0.40
N ASP A 143 -3.83 7.93 1.55
CA ASP A 143 -4.86 6.96 1.84
C ASP A 143 -6.22 7.41 1.29
N ASN A 144 -7.01 6.44 0.85
CA ASN A 144 -8.41 6.64 0.49
C ASN A 144 -9.24 5.42 0.92
N ALA A 145 -9.52 5.37 2.20
CA ALA A 145 -10.25 4.26 2.81
C ALA A 145 -11.65 4.06 2.21
N GLU A 146 -12.31 5.14 1.78
CA GLU A 146 -13.60 5.05 1.09
C GLU A 146 -13.45 4.36 -0.27
N MET A 147 -12.43 4.69 -1.04
CA MET A 147 -12.16 4.04 -2.33
C MET A 147 -11.87 2.56 -2.14
N GLU A 148 -11.03 2.21 -1.17
CA GLU A 148 -10.74 0.82 -0.82
C GLU A 148 -12.02 0.06 -0.45
N ARG A 149 -12.90 0.67 0.36
CA ARG A 149 -14.19 0.09 0.70
C ARG A 149 -15.06 -0.15 -0.53
N ARG A 150 -15.16 0.82 -1.44
CA ARG A 150 -15.93 0.69 -2.68
C ARG A 150 -15.38 -0.43 -3.57
N CYS A 151 -14.06 -0.51 -3.72
CA CYS A 151 -13.42 -1.62 -4.44
C CYS A 151 -13.80 -2.97 -3.82
N GLN A 152 -13.72 -3.09 -2.50
CA GLN A 152 -14.10 -4.32 -1.80
C GLN A 152 -15.58 -4.67 -1.95
N GLU A 153 -16.49 -3.70 -2.02
CA GLU A 153 -17.91 -3.95 -2.26
C GLU A 153 -18.15 -4.53 -3.67
N VAL A 154 -17.44 -4.03 -4.68
CA VAL A 154 -17.47 -4.61 -6.04
C VAL A 154 -16.93 -6.03 -6.05
N LEU A 155 -15.75 -6.24 -5.44
CA LEU A 155 -15.14 -7.56 -5.34
C LEU A 155 -16.04 -8.56 -4.57
N ASP A 156 -16.63 -8.10 -3.47
CA ASP A 156 -17.58 -8.90 -2.68
C ASP A 156 -18.81 -9.30 -3.52
N SER A 157 -19.33 -8.39 -4.34
CA SER A 157 -20.48 -8.67 -5.24
C SER A 157 -20.11 -9.68 -6.32
N CYS A 158 -18.87 -9.65 -6.82
CA CYS A 158 -18.40 -10.61 -7.82
C CYS A 158 -18.24 -12.02 -7.23
N TRP A 159 -17.48 -12.17 -6.14
CA TRP A 159 -17.22 -13.50 -5.59
C TRP A 159 -18.46 -14.14 -4.93
N GLN A 160 -19.45 -13.35 -4.51
CA GLN A 160 -20.71 -13.88 -3.99
C GLN A 160 -21.53 -14.65 -5.05
N ARG A 161 -21.27 -14.42 -6.33
CA ARG A 161 -21.91 -15.15 -7.43
C ARG A 161 -21.48 -16.63 -7.53
N GLY A 162 -20.53 -17.07 -6.71
CA GLY A 162 -20.04 -18.44 -6.73
C GLY A 162 -19.40 -18.80 -8.07
N ASP A 163 -19.91 -19.84 -8.75
CA ASP A 163 -19.37 -20.31 -10.04
C ASP A 163 -19.58 -19.31 -11.20
N SER A 164 -20.46 -18.31 -11.00
CA SER A 164 -20.67 -17.22 -11.94
C SER A 164 -19.83 -15.98 -11.61
N ASN A 165 -18.77 -16.11 -10.83
CA ASN A 165 -17.82 -15.02 -10.57
C ASN A 165 -17.12 -14.61 -11.87
N PRO A 166 -17.25 -13.36 -12.33
CA PRO A 166 -16.64 -12.93 -13.59
C PRO A 166 -15.12 -12.75 -13.51
N ILE A 167 -14.57 -12.68 -12.31
CA ILE A 167 -13.14 -12.42 -12.09
C ILE A 167 -12.39 -13.75 -12.22
N LEU A 168 -11.57 -13.84 -13.26
CA LEU A 168 -10.68 -14.98 -13.49
C LEU A 168 -9.39 -14.89 -12.67
N PHE A 169 -8.85 -13.68 -12.57
CA PHE A 169 -7.67 -13.37 -11.79
C PHE A 169 -7.69 -11.90 -11.34
N ILE A 170 -7.13 -11.63 -10.18
CA ILE A 170 -7.03 -10.28 -9.60
C ILE A 170 -5.66 -10.07 -8.95
N HIS A 171 -5.13 -8.87 -9.10
CA HIS A 171 -3.89 -8.42 -8.45
C HIS A 171 -4.08 -6.99 -7.92
N ASP A 172 -3.52 -6.68 -6.78
CA ASP A 172 -3.45 -5.30 -6.27
C ASP A 172 -2.42 -4.49 -7.05
N VAL A 173 -2.56 -3.17 -7.04
CA VAL A 173 -1.61 -2.25 -7.63
C VAL A 173 -0.75 -1.66 -6.51
N GLY A 174 0.47 -2.16 -6.40
CA GLY A 174 1.45 -1.73 -5.40
C GLY A 174 2.69 -1.10 -6.04
N ALA A 175 3.87 -1.54 -5.59
CA ALA A 175 5.15 -1.06 -6.09
C ALA A 175 5.28 -1.22 -7.61
N GLY A 176 5.73 -0.16 -8.29
CA GLY A 176 5.84 -0.11 -9.75
C GLY A 176 4.50 0.14 -10.47
N GLY A 177 3.41 0.29 -9.74
CA GLY A 177 2.11 0.64 -10.31
C GLY A 177 1.57 -0.40 -11.30
N LEU A 178 0.90 0.06 -12.35
CA LEU A 178 0.36 -0.80 -13.41
C LEU A 178 1.46 -1.53 -14.18
N SER A 179 2.67 -0.96 -14.24
CA SER A 179 3.82 -1.55 -14.93
C SER A 179 4.28 -2.87 -14.30
N ASN A 180 3.97 -3.09 -13.05
CA ASN A 180 4.20 -4.36 -12.36
C ASN A 180 2.94 -5.24 -12.31
N ALA A 181 1.84 -4.68 -11.86
CA ALA A 181 0.61 -5.44 -11.60
C ALA A 181 0.03 -6.10 -12.86
N ILE A 182 0.02 -5.42 -14.01
CA ILE A 182 -0.53 -5.99 -15.25
C ILE A 182 0.35 -7.11 -15.81
N PRO A 183 1.68 -6.95 -15.96
CA PRO A 183 2.55 -8.05 -16.38
C PRO A 183 2.48 -9.27 -15.44
N GLU A 184 2.43 -9.07 -14.13
CA GLU A 184 2.27 -10.19 -13.19
C GLU A 184 0.95 -10.93 -13.37
N LEU A 185 -0.14 -10.20 -13.65
CA LEU A 185 -1.44 -10.79 -13.89
C LEU A 185 -1.45 -11.67 -15.16
N ILE A 186 -0.83 -11.23 -16.25
CA ILE A 186 -0.91 -11.93 -17.55
C ILE A 186 0.20 -12.95 -17.77
N LYS A 187 1.35 -12.82 -17.08
CA LYS A 187 2.53 -13.67 -17.26
C LYS A 187 2.22 -15.17 -17.10
N ASP A 188 1.52 -15.52 -16.05
CA ASP A 188 1.26 -16.91 -15.71
C ASP A 188 0.30 -17.60 -16.68
N SER A 189 -0.43 -16.80 -17.46
CA SER A 189 -1.32 -17.29 -18.53
C SER A 189 -0.62 -17.49 -19.87
N GLY A 190 0.68 -17.15 -19.98
CA GLY A 190 1.48 -17.29 -21.19
C GLY A 190 1.07 -16.37 -22.34
N HIS A 191 0.36 -15.27 -22.03
CA HIS A 191 -0.15 -14.31 -23.00
C HIS A 191 0.55 -12.95 -22.88
N GLY A 192 0.39 -12.12 -23.91
CA GLY A 192 0.67 -10.70 -23.86
C GLY A 192 -0.63 -9.90 -23.65
N GLY A 193 -0.49 -8.58 -23.54
CA GLY A 193 -1.63 -7.67 -23.40
C GLY A 193 -1.47 -6.44 -24.29
N PHE A 194 -2.58 -5.83 -24.64
CA PHE A 194 -2.64 -4.52 -25.28
C PHE A 194 -3.27 -3.54 -24.31
N ILE A 195 -2.59 -2.44 -24.03
CA ILE A 195 -3.00 -1.41 -23.07
C ILE A 195 -3.01 -0.05 -23.78
N GLU A 196 -4.14 0.64 -23.78
CA GLU A 196 -4.22 2.03 -24.23
C GLU A 196 -4.06 2.96 -23.02
N LEU A 197 -2.86 3.51 -22.85
CA LEU A 197 -2.54 4.35 -21.68
C LEU A 197 -3.41 5.62 -21.58
N ARG A 198 -3.92 6.13 -22.69
CA ARG A 198 -4.79 7.32 -22.72
C ARG A 198 -6.16 7.06 -22.12
N GLU A 199 -6.57 5.80 -22.04
CA GLU A 199 -7.85 5.39 -21.44
C GLU A 199 -7.77 5.30 -19.90
N ILE A 200 -6.55 5.36 -19.33
CA ILE A 200 -6.37 5.28 -17.88
C ILE A 200 -6.75 6.62 -17.25
N PRO A 201 -7.78 6.67 -16.38
CA PRO A 201 -8.15 7.88 -15.67
C PRO A 201 -6.99 8.39 -14.83
N ASN A 202 -6.71 9.69 -14.95
CA ASN A 202 -5.70 10.35 -14.13
C ASN A 202 -6.27 11.64 -13.52
N ALA A 203 -5.77 12.01 -12.35
CA ALA A 203 -6.20 13.19 -11.61
C ALA A 203 -5.38 14.44 -11.95
N GLU A 204 -4.30 14.30 -12.73
CA GLU A 204 -3.33 15.37 -12.98
C GLU A 204 -3.07 15.50 -14.47
N ALA A 205 -3.47 16.65 -15.03
CA ALA A 205 -3.57 16.87 -16.48
C ALA A 205 -2.26 16.77 -17.28
N ALA A 206 -1.10 16.73 -16.64
CA ALA A 206 0.20 16.76 -17.30
C ALA A 206 1.03 15.49 -17.10
N MET A 207 0.43 14.39 -16.65
CA MET A 207 1.15 13.15 -16.46
C MET A 207 1.70 12.58 -17.77
N SER A 208 2.98 12.28 -17.78
CA SER A 208 3.64 11.57 -18.86
C SER A 208 3.16 10.11 -18.95
N PRO A 209 3.34 9.42 -20.08
CA PRO A 209 3.03 7.98 -20.19
C PRO A 209 3.72 7.13 -19.13
N MET A 210 4.96 7.46 -18.78
CA MET A 210 5.71 6.75 -17.74
C MET A 210 5.06 6.96 -16.36
N GLU A 211 4.69 8.16 -16.01
CA GLU A 211 4.03 8.47 -14.75
C GLU A 211 2.66 7.80 -14.64
N ILE A 212 1.88 7.76 -15.73
CA ILE A 212 0.61 7.02 -15.77
C ILE A 212 0.85 5.52 -15.55
N TRP A 213 1.92 4.98 -16.12
CA TRP A 213 2.20 3.54 -16.09
C TRP A 213 2.83 3.06 -14.80
N CYS A 214 3.70 3.89 -14.18
CA CYS A 214 4.54 3.49 -13.05
C CYS A 214 4.12 4.08 -11.70
N ASN A 215 3.12 4.99 -11.64
CA ASN A 215 2.72 5.57 -10.36
C ASN A 215 2.12 4.50 -9.42
N GLU A 216 2.37 4.68 -8.13
CA GLU A 216 1.95 3.75 -7.07
C GLU A 216 0.68 4.25 -6.35
N SER A 217 -0.22 4.91 -7.07
CA SER A 217 -1.51 5.32 -6.49
C SER A 217 -2.22 4.11 -5.90
N GLN A 218 -2.59 4.23 -4.64
CA GLN A 218 -3.18 3.15 -3.86
C GLN A 218 -4.66 2.94 -4.18
N GLU A 219 -5.25 1.92 -3.56
CA GLU A 219 -6.66 1.53 -3.70
C GLU A 219 -7.05 1.28 -5.16
N ARG A 220 -6.18 0.52 -5.85
CA ARG A 220 -6.43 0.03 -7.21
C ARG A 220 -6.16 -1.45 -7.31
N TYR A 221 -6.94 -2.11 -8.15
CA TYR A 221 -6.81 -3.51 -8.50
C TYR A 221 -6.81 -3.68 -10.01
N VAL A 222 -6.03 -4.61 -10.52
CA VAL A 222 -6.13 -5.08 -11.91
C VAL A 222 -6.79 -6.44 -11.93
N MET A 223 -7.75 -6.65 -12.84
CA MET A 223 -8.51 -7.89 -12.93
C MET A 223 -8.56 -8.37 -14.37
N ALA A 224 -8.52 -9.69 -14.56
CA ALA A 224 -8.87 -10.31 -15.83
C ALA A 224 -10.31 -10.82 -15.78
N ILE A 225 -11.11 -10.43 -16.76
CA ILE A 225 -12.52 -10.80 -16.89
C ILE A 225 -12.73 -11.48 -18.25
N GLY A 226 -13.46 -12.59 -18.25
CA GLY A 226 -13.82 -13.30 -19.46
C GLY A 226 -14.72 -12.48 -20.40
N THR A 227 -14.63 -12.69 -21.70
CA THR A 227 -15.39 -11.93 -22.71
C THR A 227 -16.91 -12.12 -22.63
N THR A 228 -17.37 -13.25 -22.11
CA THR A 228 -18.78 -13.59 -21.96
C THR A 228 -19.46 -12.88 -20.78
N GLU A 229 -18.68 -12.27 -19.88
CA GLU A 229 -19.16 -11.74 -18.61
C GLU A 229 -19.27 -10.19 -18.61
N LEU A 230 -19.06 -9.56 -19.77
CA LEU A 230 -19.09 -8.10 -19.93
C LEU A 230 -20.42 -7.52 -20.42
N GLN A 231 -21.48 -8.30 -20.31
CA GLN A 231 -22.85 -7.87 -20.69
C GLN A 231 -23.68 -7.44 -19.50
#